data_cc26a104d9718f30deca4be8833f61c8
#
_entry.id   cc26a104d9718f30deca4be8833f61c8
#
_cell.length_a   1.000
_cell.length_b   1.000
_cell.length_c   1.000
_cell.angle_alpha   90.00
_cell.angle_beta   90.00
_cell.angle_gamma   90.00
#
_symmetry.space_group_name_H-M   'P 1'
#
loop_
_entity.id
_entity.type
_entity.pdbx_description
1 polymer ?
#
loop_
_entity_poly.entity_id
_entity_poly.type
_entity_poly.pdbx_seq_one_letter_code
_entity_poly.pdbx_strand_id
1 'polypeptide(L)'
;MCSSDLRDRVAIIGMGCTKFGERWDASASDLMVEAAYEAFSDAGIEGKDVQAAWLGTVGSFRTGQPLAEALKLDYIPISRVENACATATDAFRNACYAVAAGIYDIVLALAVEKLKDSRFSGFAI
;
A
#
# COMPACT_ATOMS: atom_id res chain seq x y z
N MET A 1 -1.11 -13.42 20.68
CA MET A 1 -0.31 -12.20 20.90
C MET A 1 -1.27 -11.06 21.25
N CYS A 2 -1.08 -10.37 22.34
CA CYS A 2 -1.94 -9.27 22.76
C CYS A 2 -1.62 -8.01 21.94
N SER A 3 -2.59 -7.13 21.68
CA SER A 3 -2.38 -5.87 20.97
C SER A 3 -1.33 -4.95 21.64
N SER A 4 -1.11 -5.12 22.94
CA SER A 4 -0.04 -4.43 23.67
C SER A 4 1.37 -4.78 23.19
N ASP A 5 1.55 -5.91 22.52
CA ASP A 5 2.86 -6.36 22.04
C ASP A 5 3.37 -5.57 20.83
N LEU A 6 2.50 -4.81 20.16
CA LEU A 6 2.88 -3.91 19.05
C LEU A 6 3.12 -2.47 19.49
N ARG A 7 2.77 -2.11 20.74
CA ARG A 7 2.96 -0.76 21.24
C ARG A 7 4.44 -0.40 21.24
N ASP A 8 4.76 0.77 20.70
CA ASP A 8 6.10 1.35 20.65
C ASP A 8 7.13 0.50 19.86
N ARG A 9 6.65 -0.45 19.03
CA ARG A 9 7.51 -1.33 18.21
C ARG A 9 7.50 -0.98 16.73
N VAL A 10 6.57 -0.17 16.28
CA VAL A 10 6.42 0.25 14.89
C VAL A 10 6.17 1.75 14.86
N ALA A 11 6.85 2.45 13.97
CA ALA A 11 6.65 3.86 13.70
C ALA A 11 6.14 4.08 12.27
N ILE A 12 5.20 5.01 12.09
CA ILE A 12 4.84 5.54 10.77
C ILE A 12 5.81 6.68 10.48
N ILE A 13 6.67 6.51 9.49
CA ILE A 13 7.71 7.50 9.17
C ILE A 13 7.32 8.43 8.02
N GLY A 14 6.30 8.08 7.25
CA GLY A 14 5.80 8.94 6.17
C GLY A 14 4.42 8.52 5.71
N MET A 15 3.64 9.49 5.25
CA MET A 15 2.30 9.29 4.74
C MET A 15 2.09 10.02 3.42
N GLY A 16 1.24 9.46 2.55
CA GLY A 16 0.83 10.06 1.31
C GLY A 16 -0.60 9.68 0.95
N CYS A 17 -1.31 10.59 0.32
CA CYS A 17 -2.70 10.37 -0.07
C CYS A 17 -3.05 11.21 -1.30
N THR A 18 -3.56 10.58 -2.34
CA THR A 18 -4.08 11.31 -3.49
C THR A 18 -5.37 12.06 -3.14
N LYS A 19 -5.67 13.11 -3.88
CA LYS A 19 -6.96 13.79 -3.76
C LYS A 19 -8.10 12.83 -4.08
N PHE A 20 -9.06 12.73 -3.17
CA PHE A 20 -10.27 11.94 -3.38
C PHE A 20 -11.18 12.57 -4.43
N GLY A 21 -11.75 11.75 -5.27
CA GLY A 21 -12.67 12.18 -6.32
C GLY A 21 -12.54 11.35 -7.60
N GLU A 22 -13.24 11.79 -8.63
CA GLU A 22 -13.19 11.19 -9.94
C GLU A 22 -11.94 11.68 -10.70
N ARG A 23 -10.89 10.88 -10.68
CA ARG A 23 -9.59 11.17 -11.29
C ARG A 23 -9.51 10.53 -12.68
N TRP A 24 -10.19 11.12 -13.67
CA TRP A 24 -10.16 10.65 -15.07
C TRP A 24 -8.82 10.87 -15.77
N ASP A 25 -7.99 11.74 -15.20
CA ASP A 25 -6.66 12.14 -15.66
C ASP A 25 -5.56 11.13 -15.32
N ALA A 26 -5.81 10.20 -14.39
CA ALA A 26 -4.81 9.31 -13.84
C ALA A 26 -5.27 7.84 -13.85
N SER A 27 -4.39 6.93 -14.16
CA SER A 27 -4.61 5.49 -13.99
C SER A 27 -4.48 5.08 -12.51
N ALA A 28 -4.89 3.85 -12.17
CA ALA A 28 -4.65 3.33 -10.84
C ALA A 28 -3.15 3.25 -10.50
N SER A 29 -2.30 2.99 -11.49
CA SER A 29 -0.84 3.02 -11.30
C SER A 29 -0.33 4.43 -11.02
N ASP A 30 -0.86 5.46 -11.70
CA ASP A 30 -0.48 6.86 -11.44
C ASP A 30 -0.87 7.28 -10.02
N LEU A 31 -2.04 6.84 -9.54
CA LEU A 31 -2.47 7.10 -8.16
C LEU A 31 -1.54 6.45 -7.13
N MET A 32 -1.07 5.22 -7.40
CA MET A 32 -0.07 4.57 -6.54
C MET A 32 1.24 5.36 -6.49
N VAL A 33 1.72 5.81 -7.64
CA VAL A 33 2.94 6.62 -7.75
C VAL A 33 2.80 7.92 -6.97
N GLU A 34 1.70 8.66 -7.18
CA GLU A 34 1.44 9.94 -6.51
C GLU A 34 1.47 9.79 -4.97
N ALA A 35 0.72 8.83 -4.43
CA ALA A 35 0.66 8.60 -2.99
C ALA A 35 1.99 8.09 -2.40
N ALA A 36 2.66 7.16 -3.09
CA ALA A 36 3.91 6.59 -2.62
C ALA A 36 5.04 7.62 -2.59
N TYR A 37 5.17 8.44 -3.62
CA TYR A 37 6.23 9.46 -3.65
C TYR A 37 5.99 10.56 -2.63
N GLU A 38 4.74 10.91 -2.33
CA GLU A 38 4.43 11.81 -1.22
C GLU A 38 4.89 11.20 0.11
N ALA A 39 4.58 9.91 0.36
CA ALA A 39 5.02 9.21 1.57
C ALA A 39 6.55 9.10 1.66
N PHE A 40 7.23 8.82 0.55
CA PHE A 40 8.70 8.76 0.52
C PHE A 40 9.33 10.12 0.81
N SER A 41 8.77 11.19 0.25
CA SER A 41 9.22 12.56 0.52
C SER A 41 9.03 12.95 1.98
N ASP A 42 7.87 12.61 2.56
CA ASP A 42 7.57 12.85 3.98
C ASP A 42 8.53 12.09 4.90
N ALA A 43 8.84 10.84 4.56
CA ALA A 43 9.77 10.00 5.31
C ALA A 43 11.25 10.35 5.10
N GLY A 44 11.58 11.06 4.03
CA GLY A 44 12.98 11.32 3.65
C GLY A 44 13.71 10.07 3.13
N ILE A 45 13.01 9.15 2.47
CA ILE A 45 13.56 7.91 1.89
C ILE A 45 13.33 7.84 0.40
N GLU A 46 13.94 6.85 -0.24
CA GLU A 46 13.71 6.49 -1.63
C GLU A 46 13.09 5.10 -1.75
N GLY A 47 12.52 4.77 -2.91
CA GLY A 47 11.92 3.45 -3.15
C GLY A 47 12.89 2.28 -2.91
N LYS A 48 14.20 2.48 -3.16
CA LYS A 48 15.24 1.48 -2.91
C LYS A 48 15.42 1.10 -1.43
N ASP A 49 14.96 1.95 -0.51
CA ASP A 49 15.06 1.71 0.94
C ASP A 49 13.92 0.80 1.45
N VAL A 50 12.88 0.60 0.63
CA VAL A 50 11.76 -0.26 0.95
C VAL A 50 12.15 -1.73 0.79
N GLN A 51 11.96 -2.53 1.83
CA GLN A 51 12.38 -3.92 1.88
C GLN A 51 11.26 -4.92 1.56
N ALA A 52 10.01 -4.52 1.77
CA ALA A 52 8.82 -5.29 1.42
C ALA A 52 7.62 -4.36 1.29
N ALA A 53 6.57 -4.79 0.57
CA ALA A 53 5.35 -4.01 0.42
C ALA A 53 4.09 -4.85 0.48
N TRP A 54 3.00 -4.23 0.90
CA TRP A 54 1.64 -4.78 0.84
C TRP A 54 0.77 -3.87 0.01
N LEU A 55 0.23 -4.43 -1.06
CA LEU A 55 -0.74 -3.75 -1.92
C LEU A 55 -2.16 -4.15 -1.55
N GLY A 56 -2.92 -3.22 -1.03
CA GLY A 56 -4.34 -3.38 -0.77
C GLY A 56 -5.18 -2.95 -1.98
N THR A 57 -5.94 -3.86 -2.55
CA THR A 57 -6.89 -3.54 -3.64
C THR A 57 -7.95 -4.63 -3.76
N VAL A 58 -9.19 -4.23 -3.99
CA VAL A 58 -10.31 -5.14 -4.22
C VAL A 58 -10.38 -5.52 -5.70
N GLY A 59 -10.42 -4.53 -6.58
CA GLY A 59 -10.68 -4.72 -7.99
C GLY A 59 -9.68 -4.14 -8.98
N SER A 60 -8.82 -3.21 -8.55
CA SER A 60 -7.92 -2.53 -9.50
C SER A 60 -6.79 -3.42 -10.00
N PHE A 61 -6.28 -4.32 -9.15
CA PHE A 61 -5.20 -5.24 -9.52
C PHE A 61 -5.38 -6.63 -8.91
N ARG A 62 -4.85 -7.67 -9.58
CA ARG A 62 -4.95 -9.07 -9.15
C ARG A 62 -3.73 -9.56 -8.38
N THR A 63 -2.59 -8.88 -8.51
CA THR A 63 -1.31 -9.27 -7.90
C THR A 63 -0.60 -8.05 -7.33
N GLY A 64 0.52 -8.25 -6.64
CA GLY A 64 1.39 -7.16 -6.18
C GLY A 64 2.30 -6.58 -7.28
N GLN A 65 2.44 -7.27 -8.41
CA GLN A 65 3.35 -6.89 -9.50
C GLN A 65 3.15 -5.44 -10.00
N PRO A 66 1.92 -4.94 -10.20
CA PRO A 66 1.73 -3.56 -10.66
C PRO A 66 2.35 -2.50 -9.73
N LEU A 67 2.43 -2.77 -8.43
CA LEU A 67 3.11 -1.88 -7.49
C LEU A 67 4.63 -1.89 -7.71
N ALA A 68 5.22 -3.07 -7.94
CA ALA A 68 6.65 -3.18 -8.26
C ALA A 68 6.99 -2.41 -9.54
N GLU A 69 6.17 -2.57 -10.58
CA GLU A 69 6.38 -1.89 -11.86
C GLU A 69 6.22 -0.37 -11.74
N ALA A 70 5.17 0.09 -11.07
CA ALA A 70 4.87 1.51 -10.92
C ALA A 70 5.94 2.26 -10.13
N LEU A 71 6.45 1.67 -9.06
CA LEU A 71 7.44 2.29 -8.16
C LEU A 71 8.89 1.83 -8.43
N LYS A 72 9.09 0.93 -9.42
CA LYS A 72 10.42 0.34 -9.74
C LYS A 72 11.08 -0.29 -8.50
N LEU A 73 10.29 -1.10 -7.79
CA LEU A 73 10.77 -1.82 -6.62
C LEU A 73 11.37 -3.16 -7.06
N ASP A 74 12.67 -3.23 -7.08
CA ASP A 74 13.40 -4.41 -7.55
C ASP A 74 13.70 -5.39 -6.41
N TYR A 75 13.47 -6.68 -6.66
CA TYR A 75 13.88 -7.80 -5.80
C TYR A 75 13.33 -7.77 -4.37
N ILE A 76 12.16 -7.17 -4.14
CA ILE A 76 11.50 -7.20 -2.84
C ILE A 76 10.18 -7.99 -2.92
N PRO A 77 9.75 -8.63 -1.83
CA PRO A 77 8.44 -9.29 -1.79
C PRO A 77 7.32 -8.25 -1.74
N ILE A 78 6.30 -8.48 -2.57
CA ILE A 78 5.08 -7.67 -2.56
C ILE A 78 3.88 -8.60 -2.48
N SER A 79 3.09 -8.48 -1.42
CA SER A 79 1.86 -9.23 -1.22
C SER A 79 0.65 -8.37 -1.53
N ARG A 80 -0.27 -8.92 -2.33
CA ARG A 80 -1.59 -8.32 -2.47
C ARG A 80 -2.49 -8.83 -1.36
N VAL A 81 -3.24 -7.91 -0.75
CA VAL A 81 -4.25 -8.23 0.27
C VAL A 81 -5.60 -7.63 -0.11
N GLU A 82 -6.67 -8.24 0.39
CA GLU A 82 -8.03 -7.79 0.16
C GLU A 82 -8.90 -8.14 1.37
N ASN A 83 -9.68 -7.19 1.84
CA ASN A 83 -10.66 -7.36 2.90
C ASN A 83 -11.77 -6.29 2.76
N ALA A 84 -12.39 -6.24 1.59
CA ALA A 84 -13.43 -5.29 1.23
C ALA A 84 -13.06 -3.84 1.64
N CYS A 85 -13.92 -3.15 2.40
CA CYS A 85 -13.67 -1.78 2.84
C CYS A 85 -12.48 -1.64 3.82
N ALA A 86 -12.06 -2.73 4.45
CA ALA A 86 -10.93 -2.76 5.38
C ALA A 86 -9.59 -3.14 4.72
N THR A 87 -9.53 -3.19 3.40
CA THR A 87 -8.36 -3.65 2.63
C THR A 87 -7.08 -2.87 2.95
N ALA A 88 -7.17 -1.54 3.02
CA ALA A 88 -6.02 -0.70 3.37
C ALA A 88 -5.53 -0.97 4.80
N THR A 89 -6.46 -1.13 5.74
CA THR A 89 -6.16 -1.46 7.12
C THR A 89 -5.50 -2.84 7.24
N ASP A 90 -5.93 -3.80 6.41
CA ASP A 90 -5.32 -5.13 6.38
C ASP A 90 -3.89 -5.09 5.83
N ALA A 91 -3.62 -4.32 4.76
CA ALA A 91 -2.27 -4.09 4.26
C ALA A 91 -1.37 -3.47 5.35
N PHE A 92 -1.85 -2.42 6.00
CA PHE A 92 -1.12 -1.75 7.08
C PHE A 92 -0.84 -2.67 8.27
N ARG A 93 -1.82 -3.47 8.71
CA ARG A 93 -1.66 -4.43 9.79
C ARG A 93 -0.57 -5.46 9.49
N ASN A 94 -0.54 -6.02 8.29
CA ASN A 94 0.47 -6.98 7.89
C ASN A 94 1.88 -6.36 7.85
N ALA A 95 1.99 -5.12 7.36
CA ALA A 95 3.24 -4.36 7.39
C ALA A 95 3.74 -4.16 8.83
N CYS A 96 2.86 -3.77 9.75
CA CYS A 96 3.20 -3.63 11.17
C CYS A 96 3.71 -4.93 11.79
N TYR A 97 3.09 -6.06 11.48
CA TYR A 97 3.53 -7.36 12.00
C TYR A 97 4.93 -7.72 11.51
N ALA A 98 5.24 -7.47 10.25
CA ALA A 98 6.56 -7.76 9.68
C ALA A 98 7.67 -6.92 10.32
N VAL A 99 7.42 -5.64 10.55
CA VAL A 99 8.38 -4.75 11.24
C VAL A 99 8.52 -5.13 12.72
N ALA A 100 7.42 -5.35 13.43
CA ALA A 100 7.44 -5.73 14.84
C ALA A 100 8.14 -7.09 15.07
N ALA A 101 8.05 -8.01 14.14
CA ALA A 101 8.75 -9.29 14.17
C ALA A 101 10.25 -9.18 13.83
N GLY A 102 10.72 -8.00 13.41
CA GLY A 102 12.12 -7.78 13.05
C GLY A 102 12.54 -8.40 11.72
N ILE A 103 11.57 -8.73 10.84
CA ILE A 103 11.85 -9.29 9.51
C ILE A 103 12.37 -8.19 8.58
N TYR A 104 11.76 -7.01 8.66
CA TYR A 104 12.10 -5.83 7.87
C TYR A 104 12.16 -4.58 8.75
N ASP A 105 12.96 -3.60 8.33
CA ASP A 105 13.08 -2.31 9.01
C ASP A 105 12.17 -1.25 8.39
N ILE A 106 12.10 -1.22 7.05
CA ILE A 106 11.30 -0.25 6.29
C ILE A 106 10.42 -0.98 5.31
N VAL A 107 9.12 -0.78 5.41
CA VAL A 107 8.11 -1.42 4.56
C VAL A 107 7.07 -0.41 4.08
N LEU A 108 6.42 -0.72 2.97
CA LEU A 108 5.34 0.07 2.41
C LEU A 108 4.01 -0.66 2.53
N ALA A 109 3.01 0.00 3.10
CA ALA A 109 1.62 -0.39 2.98
C ALA A 109 0.91 0.64 2.10
N LEU A 110 0.40 0.22 0.96
CA LEU A 110 -0.29 1.08 0.01
C LEU A 110 -1.60 0.43 -0.40
N ALA A 111 -2.65 1.24 -0.54
CA ALA A 111 -3.91 0.76 -1.08
C ALA A 111 -4.40 1.68 -2.19
N VAL A 112 -5.05 1.10 -3.18
CA VAL A 112 -5.59 1.83 -4.33
C VAL A 112 -6.89 1.20 -4.81
N GLU A 113 -7.86 2.06 -5.12
CA GLU A 113 -9.05 1.69 -5.87
C GLU A 113 -9.41 2.79 -6.86
N LYS A 114 -9.77 2.38 -8.06
CA LYS A 114 -10.27 3.26 -9.11
C LYS A 114 -11.56 2.68 -9.67
N LEU A 115 -12.66 2.95 -8.96
CA LEU A 115 -13.93 2.25 -9.19
C LEU A 115 -14.71 2.80 -10.39
N LYS A 116 -14.74 4.13 -10.57
CA LYS A 116 -15.66 4.80 -11.48
C LYS A 116 -15.44 4.45 -12.95
N ASP A 117 -14.20 4.43 -13.39
CA ASP A 117 -13.81 4.18 -14.78
C ASP A 117 -13.20 2.79 -15.03
N SER A 118 -13.15 1.94 -14.01
CA SER A 118 -12.68 0.56 -14.12
C SER A 118 -13.78 -0.45 -14.45
N ARG A 119 -14.99 -0.01 -14.76
CA ARG A 119 -16.20 -0.85 -14.96
C ARG A 119 -16.55 -1.70 -13.71
N PHE A 120 -16.20 -1.23 -12.53
CA PHE A 120 -16.59 -1.89 -11.30
C PHE A 120 -18.10 -1.76 -11.10
N SER A 121 -18.81 -2.88 -11.09
CA SER A 121 -20.29 -2.93 -10.97
C SER A 121 -20.79 -3.05 -9.53
N GLY A 122 -19.91 -2.93 -8.55
CA GLY A 122 -20.23 -3.10 -7.13
C GLY A 122 -19.75 -4.43 -6.57
N PHE A 123 -19.88 -4.57 -5.26
CA PHE A 123 -19.61 -5.85 -4.60
C PHE A 123 -20.81 -6.77 -4.81
N ALA A 124 -20.60 -7.91 -5.45
CA ALA A 124 -21.50 -9.04 -5.31
C ALA A 124 -21.26 -9.64 -3.92
N ILE A 125 -22.20 -9.41 -3.03
CA ILE A 125 -22.21 -10.03 -1.69
C ILE A 125 -22.94 -11.36 -1.80
#